data_932a7870fc4c7b2172e986e14cb5cae9
#
_entry.id   932a7870fc4c7b2172e986e14cb5cae9
#
_cell.length_a   1.000
_cell.length_b   1.000
_cell.length_c   1.000
_cell.angle_alpha   90.00
_cell.angle_beta   90.00
_cell.angle_gamma   90.00
#
_symmetry.space_group_name_H-M   'P 1'
#
loop_
_entity.id
_entity.type
_entity.pdbx_description
1 polymer ?
#
loop_
_entity_poly.entity_id
_entity_poly.type
_entity_poly.pdbx_seq_one_letter_code
_entity_poly.pdbx_strand_id
1 'polypeptide(L)'
;MPPPLRALFALFALCLATLVAPSPARAVGLLVPTDTSLGPLSIRSHRVEVEVHERVAETRVTQVFRNHTTRQLEATYIFPVPPGASVSGFAMTVNGVRQEGQLLEAGEARRIYEGIVARLQDPGLVEYMGGNLFRARVFPIPPRGDQTVEIRFSQTLDYQSSTLHYRYPLRTTGPQAQTLEDFTLRATIHSRLPIRSVYSPTHRVDTTRRGDRQVTVGFEEGRAALDRDFDLFYTVADGDVGLSVLTHRPPGEDGYFLMMMAPRTELTEREIVGKDILFVVDTSGSMAGEKMEHARQALRAWVERLNPDDTFNVLRFSTDVESMAETSLSASPANRARALRFINSFDASGGTAIAPALS
;
A
#
# COMPACT_ATOMS: atom_id res chain seq x y z
N MET A 1 -6.07 -39.55 43.86
CA MET A 1 -6.60 -39.49 42.49
C MET A 1 -6.22 -38.16 41.91
N PRO A 2 -5.36 -38.07 40.88
CA PRO A 2 -5.07 -36.79 40.22
C PRO A 2 -6.14 -36.49 39.17
N PRO A 3 -6.62 -35.21 39.04
CA PRO A 3 -7.49 -34.78 37.97
C PRO A 3 -6.66 -34.21 36.80
N PRO A 4 -7.25 -33.93 35.69
CA PRO A 4 -7.38 -34.77 34.55
C PRO A 4 -6.46 -34.31 33.36
N LEU A 5 -5.73 -35.21 32.85
CA LEU A 5 -4.97 -35.09 31.58
C LEU A 5 -5.86 -34.60 30.40
N ARG A 6 -7.19 -34.69 30.51
CA ARG A 6 -8.15 -34.23 29.50
C ARG A 6 -8.28 -32.70 29.38
N ALA A 7 -8.07 -31.95 30.46
CA ALA A 7 -8.15 -30.50 30.44
C ALA A 7 -6.90 -29.89 29.78
N LEU A 8 -5.73 -30.51 29.93
CA LEU A 8 -4.49 -30.06 29.27
C LEU A 8 -4.53 -30.29 27.75
N PHE A 9 -5.14 -31.41 27.32
CA PHE A 9 -5.31 -31.70 25.87
C PHE A 9 -6.32 -30.73 25.21
N ALA A 10 -7.39 -30.34 25.92
CA ALA A 10 -8.37 -29.37 25.42
C ALA A 10 -7.76 -27.95 25.31
N LEU A 11 -6.90 -27.55 26.25
CA LEU A 11 -6.22 -26.25 26.19
C LEU A 11 -5.15 -26.22 25.07
N PHE A 12 -4.45 -27.34 24.83
CA PHE A 12 -3.46 -27.45 23.75
C PHE A 12 -4.11 -27.49 22.36
N ALA A 13 -5.28 -28.13 22.24
CA ALA A 13 -6.08 -28.11 21.01
C ALA A 13 -6.68 -26.73 20.71
N LEU A 14 -7.05 -25.96 21.74
CA LEU A 14 -7.57 -24.59 21.59
C LEU A 14 -6.45 -23.60 21.20
N CYS A 15 -5.23 -23.78 21.72
CA CYS A 15 -4.07 -22.98 21.31
C CYS A 15 -3.56 -23.31 19.89
N LEU A 16 -3.76 -24.54 19.40
CA LEU A 16 -3.38 -24.93 18.03
C LEU A 16 -4.36 -24.39 16.98
N ALA A 17 -5.61 -24.13 17.36
CA ALA A 17 -6.64 -23.58 16.48
C ALA A 17 -6.47 -22.08 16.17
N THR A 18 -5.61 -21.35 16.90
CA THR A 18 -5.41 -19.89 16.72
C THR A 18 -4.22 -19.54 15.84
N LEU A 19 -3.50 -20.54 15.27
CA LEU A 19 -2.33 -20.33 14.40
C LEU A 19 -2.61 -20.55 12.91
N VAL A 20 -3.88 -20.61 12.49
CA VAL A 20 -4.23 -20.50 11.07
C VAL A 20 -4.20 -19.02 10.73
N ALA A 21 -3.01 -18.50 10.43
CA ALA A 21 -2.88 -17.22 9.77
C ALA A 21 -3.70 -17.29 8.46
N PRO A 22 -4.57 -16.31 8.16
CA PRO A 22 -5.31 -16.30 6.93
C PRO A 22 -4.33 -16.38 5.76
N SER A 23 -4.47 -17.41 4.94
CA SER A 23 -3.65 -17.57 3.74
C SER A 23 -3.95 -16.38 2.83
N PRO A 24 -2.94 -15.59 2.42
CA PRO A 24 -3.17 -14.44 1.57
C PRO A 24 -3.68 -14.91 0.19
N ALA A 25 -4.67 -14.21 -0.28
CA ALA A 25 -5.46 -14.49 -1.45
C ALA A 25 -4.78 -14.18 -2.79
N ARG A 26 -5.28 -14.81 -3.85
CA ARG A 26 -4.88 -14.59 -5.25
C ARG A 26 -5.62 -13.41 -5.83
N ALA A 27 -4.88 -12.48 -6.41
CA ALA A 27 -5.40 -11.22 -6.93
C ALA A 27 -5.33 -11.07 -8.46
N VAL A 28 -4.83 -12.05 -9.18
CA VAL A 28 -4.75 -12.02 -10.65
C VAL A 28 -5.98 -12.69 -11.25
N GLY A 29 -6.59 -12.06 -12.27
CA GLY A 29 -7.73 -12.62 -12.99
C GLY A 29 -7.45 -14.03 -13.55
N LEU A 30 -8.44 -14.88 -13.54
CA LEU A 30 -8.37 -16.25 -14.06
C LEU A 30 -9.31 -16.44 -15.24
N LEU A 31 -8.89 -17.24 -16.22
CA LEU A 31 -9.75 -17.71 -17.30
C LEU A 31 -9.89 -19.24 -17.20
N VAL A 32 -11.03 -19.68 -16.67
CA VAL A 32 -11.29 -21.08 -16.32
C VAL A 32 -12.17 -21.72 -17.38
N PRO A 33 -11.67 -22.73 -18.14
CA PRO A 33 -12.46 -23.42 -19.14
C PRO A 33 -13.72 -24.08 -18.56
N THR A 34 -14.79 -24.12 -19.36
CA THR A 34 -16.01 -24.86 -19.01
C THR A 34 -15.77 -26.37 -18.97
N ASP A 35 -14.79 -26.86 -19.75
CA ASP A 35 -14.30 -28.23 -19.67
C ASP A 35 -13.49 -28.41 -18.37
N THR A 36 -14.12 -29.10 -17.42
CA THR A 36 -13.57 -29.30 -16.07
C THR A 36 -12.33 -30.20 -16.00
N SER A 37 -11.97 -30.86 -17.10
CA SER A 37 -10.73 -31.63 -17.21
C SER A 37 -9.51 -30.75 -17.43
N LEU A 38 -9.72 -29.45 -17.75
CA LEU A 38 -8.68 -28.47 -17.98
C LEU A 38 -8.56 -27.54 -16.77
N GLY A 39 -7.32 -27.22 -16.41
CA GLY A 39 -7.03 -26.15 -15.45
C GLY A 39 -7.23 -24.75 -16.06
N PRO A 40 -7.07 -23.69 -15.24
CA PRO A 40 -7.09 -22.31 -15.73
C PRO A 40 -6.07 -22.10 -16.86
N LEU A 41 -6.44 -21.29 -17.86
CA LEU A 41 -5.54 -20.95 -18.95
C LEU A 41 -4.37 -20.10 -18.44
N SER A 42 -3.19 -20.33 -19.01
CA SER A 42 -1.99 -19.54 -18.66
C SER A 42 -2.11 -18.09 -19.12
N ILE A 43 -1.62 -17.16 -18.31
CA ILE A 43 -1.55 -15.74 -18.65
C ILE A 43 -0.21 -15.48 -19.34
N ARG A 44 -0.26 -15.00 -20.58
CA ARG A 44 0.91 -14.63 -21.35
C ARG A 44 1.37 -13.20 -21.04
N SER A 45 0.43 -12.25 -21.03
CA SER A 45 0.72 -10.87 -20.67
C SER A 45 -0.35 -10.28 -19.79
N HIS A 46 0.07 -9.39 -18.90
CA HIS A 46 -0.79 -8.66 -17.98
C HIS A 46 -0.37 -7.20 -17.96
N ARG A 47 -1.20 -6.36 -18.56
CA ARG A 47 -0.97 -4.92 -18.63
C ARG A 47 -1.99 -4.18 -17.78
N VAL A 48 -1.48 -3.27 -16.94
CA VAL A 48 -2.27 -2.40 -16.08
C VAL A 48 -2.01 -0.94 -16.45
N GLU A 49 -3.04 -0.24 -16.85
CA GLU A 49 -3.02 1.19 -17.14
C GLU A 49 -3.91 1.90 -16.13
N VAL A 50 -3.36 2.88 -15.43
CA VAL A 50 -4.04 3.62 -14.38
C VAL A 50 -4.00 5.10 -14.70
N GLU A 51 -5.18 5.73 -14.73
CA GLU A 51 -5.32 7.18 -14.80
C GLU A 51 -5.88 7.67 -13.48
N VAL A 52 -5.13 8.51 -12.78
CA VAL A 52 -5.54 9.08 -11.51
C VAL A 52 -5.86 10.55 -11.70
N HIS A 53 -7.10 10.92 -11.42
CA HIS A 53 -7.55 12.31 -11.37
C HIS A 53 -7.93 12.66 -9.93
N GLU A 54 -7.11 13.50 -9.30
CA GLU A 54 -7.24 13.86 -7.88
C GLU A 54 -7.17 12.61 -6.98
N ARG A 55 -8.31 12.14 -6.51
CA ARG A 55 -8.43 10.95 -5.64
C ARG A 55 -9.15 9.78 -6.30
N VAL A 56 -9.48 9.89 -7.56
CA VAL A 56 -10.16 8.82 -8.30
C VAL A 56 -9.17 8.19 -9.26
N ALA A 57 -8.94 6.89 -9.10
CA ALA A 57 -8.14 6.08 -10.01
C ALA A 57 -9.06 5.27 -10.92
N GLU A 58 -8.90 5.42 -12.22
CA GLU A 58 -9.46 4.53 -13.23
C GLU A 58 -8.38 3.54 -13.65
N THR A 59 -8.67 2.26 -13.49
CA THR A 59 -7.75 1.18 -13.82
C THR A 59 -8.30 0.37 -14.98
N ARG A 60 -7.50 0.21 -16.02
CA ARG A 60 -7.73 -0.71 -17.15
C ARG A 60 -6.73 -1.85 -17.05
N VAL A 61 -7.24 -3.07 -17.02
CA VAL A 61 -6.43 -4.29 -17.01
C VAL A 61 -6.67 -5.03 -18.30
N THR A 62 -5.61 -5.27 -19.06
CA THR A 62 -5.64 -6.08 -20.28
C THR A 62 -4.82 -7.35 -20.03
N GLN A 63 -5.45 -8.51 -20.16
CA GLN A 63 -4.83 -9.81 -20.00
C GLN A 63 -4.93 -10.62 -21.27
N VAL A 64 -3.83 -11.29 -21.63
CA VAL A 64 -3.79 -12.22 -22.76
C VAL A 64 -3.60 -13.63 -22.20
N PHE A 65 -4.57 -14.48 -22.46
CA PHE A 65 -4.57 -15.88 -22.05
C PHE A 65 -4.26 -16.79 -23.23
N ARG A 66 -3.50 -17.86 -22.98
CA ARG A 66 -3.13 -18.82 -24.00
C ARG A 66 -3.94 -20.12 -23.88
N ASN A 67 -4.61 -20.51 -24.96
CA ASN A 67 -5.18 -21.83 -25.11
C ASN A 67 -4.13 -22.77 -25.74
N HIS A 68 -3.59 -23.70 -24.96
CA HIS A 68 -2.61 -24.68 -25.43
C HIS A 68 -3.24 -25.90 -26.11
N THR A 69 -4.56 -26.04 -26.04
CA THR A 69 -5.27 -27.19 -26.61
C THR A 69 -5.50 -27.02 -28.12
N THR A 70 -5.80 -28.10 -28.79
CA THR A 70 -6.18 -28.12 -30.21
C THR A 70 -7.66 -27.88 -30.45
N ARG A 71 -8.44 -27.63 -29.39
CA ARG A 71 -9.88 -27.40 -29.44
C ARG A 71 -10.20 -25.94 -29.17
N GLN A 72 -11.30 -25.47 -29.78
CA GLN A 72 -11.91 -24.22 -29.39
C GLN A 72 -12.51 -24.38 -27.99
N LEU A 73 -12.32 -23.40 -27.13
CA LEU A 73 -12.79 -23.43 -25.75
C LEU A 73 -13.81 -22.33 -25.49
N GLU A 74 -14.61 -22.58 -24.47
CA GLU A 74 -15.40 -21.62 -23.73
C GLU A 74 -14.89 -21.57 -22.29
N ALA A 75 -14.80 -20.39 -21.71
CA ALA A 75 -14.30 -20.23 -20.35
C ALA A 75 -15.06 -19.13 -19.58
N THR A 76 -14.90 -19.18 -18.28
CA THR A 76 -15.35 -18.11 -17.39
C THR A 76 -14.13 -17.29 -16.96
N TYR A 77 -14.16 -15.99 -17.26
CA TYR A 77 -13.23 -15.01 -16.71
C TYR A 77 -13.69 -14.61 -15.31
N ILE A 78 -12.77 -14.64 -14.35
CA ILE A 78 -13.02 -14.29 -12.95
C ILE A 78 -11.93 -13.29 -12.55
N PHE A 79 -12.33 -12.12 -12.07
CA PHE A 79 -11.40 -11.07 -11.66
C PHE A 79 -11.78 -10.53 -10.28
N PRO A 80 -10.84 -10.52 -9.30
CA PRO A 80 -11.06 -9.90 -8.01
C PRO A 80 -10.97 -8.38 -8.16
N VAL A 81 -12.07 -7.71 -7.88
CA VAL A 81 -12.13 -6.25 -7.88
C VAL A 81 -11.68 -5.73 -6.52
N PRO A 82 -10.76 -4.76 -6.43
CA PRO A 82 -10.34 -4.19 -5.16
C PRO A 82 -11.52 -3.73 -4.28
N PRO A 83 -11.43 -3.83 -2.95
CA PRO A 83 -12.47 -3.31 -2.06
C PRO A 83 -12.76 -1.83 -2.33
N GLY A 84 -14.05 -1.48 -2.40
CA GLY A 84 -14.48 -0.10 -2.70
C GLY A 84 -14.35 0.32 -4.17
N ALA A 85 -13.88 -0.56 -5.06
CA ALA A 85 -13.86 -0.29 -6.48
C ALA A 85 -15.16 -0.71 -7.17
N SER A 86 -15.49 -0.01 -8.26
CA SER A 86 -16.67 -0.27 -9.11
C SER A 86 -16.23 -0.61 -10.52
N VAL A 87 -16.72 -1.73 -11.06
CA VAL A 87 -16.45 -2.11 -12.46
C VAL A 87 -17.24 -1.22 -13.39
N SER A 88 -16.53 -0.55 -14.31
CA SER A 88 -17.11 0.37 -15.29
C SER A 88 -17.18 -0.23 -16.71
N GLY A 89 -16.46 -1.32 -16.98
CA GLY A 89 -16.48 -1.93 -18.30
C GLY A 89 -15.76 -3.27 -18.37
N PHE A 90 -16.17 -4.06 -19.34
CA PHE A 90 -15.55 -5.33 -19.70
C PHE A 90 -15.54 -5.46 -21.22
N ALA A 91 -14.46 -5.95 -21.79
CA ALA A 91 -14.38 -6.27 -23.21
C ALA A 91 -13.52 -7.52 -23.44
N MET A 92 -13.74 -8.17 -24.57
CA MET A 92 -12.94 -9.29 -25.05
C MET A 92 -12.71 -9.18 -26.54
N THR A 93 -11.66 -9.82 -27.03
CA THR A 93 -11.40 -9.89 -28.46
C THR A 93 -12.03 -11.14 -29.06
N VAL A 94 -12.89 -10.97 -30.05
CA VAL A 94 -13.52 -12.05 -30.80
C VAL A 94 -13.11 -11.91 -32.27
N ASN A 95 -12.43 -12.92 -32.82
CA ASN A 95 -11.92 -12.90 -34.19
C ASN A 95 -11.09 -11.65 -34.54
N GLY A 96 -10.27 -11.19 -33.61
CA GLY A 96 -9.44 -10.00 -33.77
C GLY A 96 -10.15 -8.65 -33.56
N VAL A 97 -11.46 -8.66 -33.29
CA VAL A 97 -12.27 -7.46 -33.04
C VAL A 97 -12.60 -7.35 -31.56
N ARG A 98 -12.36 -6.17 -30.98
CA ARG A 98 -12.74 -5.87 -29.59
C ARG A 98 -14.26 -5.73 -29.48
N GLN A 99 -14.85 -6.49 -28.60
CA GLN A 99 -16.30 -6.45 -28.29
C GLN A 99 -16.52 -6.13 -26.82
N GLU A 100 -17.44 -5.19 -26.54
CA GLU A 100 -17.88 -4.89 -25.17
C GLU A 100 -18.78 -6.04 -24.65
N GLY A 101 -18.53 -6.44 -23.41
CA GLY A 101 -19.32 -7.43 -22.70
C GLY A 101 -20.43 -6.77 -21.87
N GLN A 102 -21.49 -7.51 -21.62
CA GLN A 102 -22.53 -7.08 -20.68
C GLN A 102 -22.12 -7.36 -19.24
N LEU A 103 -22.36 -6.40 -18.34
CA LEU A 103 -22.15 -6.56 -16.91
C LEU A 103 -23.37 -7.28 -16.30
N LEU A 104 -23.13 -8.38 -15.57
CA LEU A 104 -24.16 -9.13 -14.85
C LEU A 104 -24.14 -8.79 -13.35
N GLU A 105 -25.28 -8.92 -12.67
CA GLU A 105 -25.40 -8.62 -11.24
C GLU A 105 -24.59 -9.57 -10.34
N ALA A 106 -24.07 -9.01 -9.22
CA ALA A 106 -23.09 -9.66 -8.33
C ALA A 106 -23.58 -10.97 -7.65
N GLY A 107 -24.88 -11.13 -7.43
CA GLY A 107 -25.43 -12.27 -6.69
C GLY A 107 -25.37 -13.62 -7.44
N GLU A 108 -25.48 -13.60 -8.75
CA GLU A 108 -25.41 -14.80 -9.60
C GLU A 108 -23.93 -15.20 -9.84
N ALA A 109 -23.04 -14.20 -9.94
CA ALA A 109 -21.61 -14.39 -10.07
C ALA A 109 -21.03 -15.22 -8.90
N ARG A 110 -21.48 -14.97 -7.67
CA ARG A 110 -21.01 -15.65 -6.46
C ARG A 110 -21.32 -17.14 -6.43
N ARG A 111 -22.57 -17.55 -6.73
CA ARG A 111 -22.98 -18.97 -6.69
C ARG A 111 -22.21 -19.86 -7.65
N ILE A 112 -21.90 -19.35 -8.82
CA ILE A 112 -21.20 -20.12 -9.84
C ILE A 112 -19.69 -20.14 -9.57
N TYR A 113 -19.15 -19.08 -8.95
CA TYR A 113 -17.79 -19.03 -8.49
C TYR A 113 -17.52 -20.06 -7.37
N GLU A 114 -18.37 -20.12 -6.34
CA GLU A 114 -18.25 -21.11 -5.26
C GLU A 114 -18.22 -22.55 -5.82
N GLY A 115 -19.01 -22.84 -6.87
CA GLY A 115 -18.98 -24.10 -7.59
C GLY A 115 -17.68 -24.36 -8.39
N ILE A 116 -17.01 -23.32 -8.88
CA ILE A 116 -15.73 -23.46 -9.60
C ILE A 116 -14.58 -23.64 -8.60
N VAL A 117 -14.56 -22.87 -7.53
CA VAL A 117 -13.52 -22.93 -6.48
C VAL A 117 -13.56 -24.27 -5.73
N ALA A 118 -14.74 -24.77 -5.40
CA ALA A 118 -14.89 -26.09 -4.79
C ALA A 118 -14.28 -27.21 -5.66
N ARG A 119 -14.27 -27.04 -6.98
CA ARG A 119 -13.64 -27.98 -7.93
C ARG A 119 -12.14 -27.81 -8.08
N LEU A 120 -11.64 -26.58 -7.91
CA LEU A 120 -10.20 -26.28 -8.00
C LEU A 120 -9.44 -26.62 -6.72
N GLN A 121 -10.13 -27.05 -5.66
CA GLN A 121 -9.56 -27.41 -4.34
C GLN A 121 -8.67 -26.31 -3.72
N ASP A 122 -8.99 -25.05 -3.96
CA ASP A 122 -8.24 -23.92 -3.42
C ASP A 122 -9.13 -23.03 -2.53
N PRO A 123 -9.21 -23.31 -1.21
CA PRO A 123 -10.03 -22.54 -0.27
C PRO A 123 -9.57 -21.10 -0.09
N GLY A 124 -8.30 -20.77 -0.35
CA GLY A 124 -7.77 -19.42 -0.22
C GLY A 124 -8.37 -18.42 -1.21
N LEU A 125 -8.94 -18.89 -2.32
CA LEU A 125 -9.62 -18.06 -3.31
C LEU A 125 -10.96 -17.50 -2.80
N VAL A 126 -11.66 -18.23 -1.92
CA VAL A 126 -12.99 -17.87 -1.39
C VAL A 126 -12.88 -16.78 -0.32
N GLU A 127 -11.85 -16.84 0.51
CA GLU A 127 -11.74 -16.03 1.72
C GLU A 127 -11.35 -14.57 1.44
N TYR A 128 -10.53 -14.34 0.43
CA TYR A 128 -10.10 -12.99 0.00
C TYR A 128 -11.21 -12.20 -0.71
N MET A 129 -12.03 -12.87 -1.41
CA MET A 129 -12.89 -12.22 -2.39
C MET A 129 -14.15 -11.57 -1.81
N GLY A 130 -14.28 -11.44 -0.51
CA GLY A 130 -15.22 -10.59 0.28
C GLY A 130 -16.51 -10.07 -0.39
N GLY A 131 -16.89 -10.64 -1.52
CA GLY A 131 -18.07 -10.27 -2.29
C GLY A 131 -17.79 -9.44 -3.57
N ASN A 132 -16.57 -8.95 -3.81
CA ASN A 132 -16.25 -8.11 -4.97
C ASN A 132 -15.60 -8.92 -6.11
N LEU A 133 -16.34 -9.85 -6.70
CA LEU A 133 -15.92 -10.61 -7.86
C LEU A 133 -16.62 -10.12 -9.12
N PHE A 134 -15.83 -9.80 -10.13
CA PHE A 134 -16.32 -9.66 -11.49
C PHE A 134 -16.22 -11.00 -12.21
N ARG A 135 -17.26 -11.31 -12.99
CA ARG A 135 -17.34 -12.51 -13.77
C ARG A 135 -17.90 -12.25 -15.15
N ALA A 136 -17.30 -12.89 -16.16
CA ALA A 136 -17.80 -12.85 -17.54
C ALA A 136 -17.58 -14.18 -18.25
N ARG A 137 -18.48 -14.51 -19.17
CA ARG A 137 -18.32 -15.64 -20.09
C ARG A 137 -17.48 -15.19 -21.28
N VAL A 138 -16.48 -16.00 -21.65
CA VAL A 138 -15.57 -15.73 -22.76
C VAL A 138 -15.67 -16.86 -23.78
N PHE A 139 -16.09 -16.51 -24.99
CA PHE A 139 -16.24 -17.45 -26.12
C PHE A 139 -16.28 -16.66 -27.43
N PRO A 140 -15.69 -17.15 -28.52
CA PRO A 140 -14.86 -18.34 -28.63
C PRO A 140 -13.39 -18.08 -28.24
N ILE A 141 -12.73 -19.08 -27.66
CA ILE A 141 -11.28 -19.06 -27.43
C ILE A 141 -10.64 -19.98 -28.48
N PRO A 142 -9.83 -19.43 -29.40
CA PRO A 142 -9.33 -20.19 -30.52
C PRO A 142 -8.37 -21.31 -30.10
N PRO A 143 -8.32 -22.45 -30.85
CA PRO A 143 -7.35 -23.52 -30.63
C PRO A 143 -5.93 -23.00 -30.79
N ARG A 144 -5.02 -23.38 -29.88
CA ARG A 144 -3.61 -22.93 -29.86
C ARG A 144 -3.45 -21.43 -30.05
N GLY A 145 -4.48 -20.66 -29.70
CA GLY A 145 -4.58 -19.21 -29.89
C GLY A 145 -4.58 -18.44 -28.59
N ASP A 146 -4.51 -17.11 -28.73
CA ASP A 146 -4.57 -16.18 -27.63
C ASP A 146 -5.97 -15.58 -27.49
N GLN A 147 -6.39 -15.34 -26.26
CA GLN A 147 -7.63 -14.64 -25.93
C GLN A 147 -7.32 -13.41 -25.12
N THR A 148 -7.67 -12.25 -25.61
CA THR A 148 -7.52 -10.97 -24.91
C THR A 148 -8.81 -10.62 -24.17
N VAL A 149 -8.66 -10.26 -22.91
CA VAL A 149 -9.73 -9.80 -22.03
C VAL A 149 -9.32 -8.46 -21.43
N GLU A 150 -10.23 -7.51 -21.39
CA GLU A 150 -10.06 -6.19 -20.78
C GLU A 150 -11.11 -5.98 -19.71
N ILE A 151 -10.71 -5.54 -18.52
CA ILE A 151 -11.62 -5.06 -17.48
C ILE A 151 -11.25 -3.64 -17.07
N ARG A 152 -12.26 -2.81 -16.80
CA ARG A 152 -12.10 -1.45 -16.31
C ARG A 152 -12.86 -1.28 -15.01
N PHE A 153 -12.19 -0.65 -14.04
CA PHE A 153 -12.81 -0.30 -12.75
C PHE A 153 -12.25 1.02 -12.22
N SER A 154 -13.04 1.67 -11.39
CA SER A 154 -12.64 2.90 -10.70
C SER A 154 -12.68 2.70 -9.19
N GLN A 155 -11.77 3.37 -8.49
CA GLN A 155 -11.69 3.38 -7.03
C GLN A 155 -11.31 4.76 -6.51
N THR A 156 -11.83 5.11 -5.34
CA THR A 156 -11.39 6.30 -4.61
C THR A 156 -10.17 5.94 -3.78
N LEU A 157 -9.10 6.73 -3.91
CA LEU A 157 -7.86 6.51 -3.19
C LEU A 157 -7.97 6.96 -1.72
N ASP A 158 -7.35 6.20 -0.84
CA ASP A 158 -7.18 6.60 0.54
C ASP A 158 -6.28 7.84 0.62
N TYR A 159 -6.72 8.81 1.42
CA TYR A 159 -6.01 10.06 1.64
C TYR A 159 -5.73 10.24 3.13
N GLN A 160 -4.47 10.30 3.48
CA GLN A 160 -4.05 10.53 4.85
C GLN A 160 -2.81 11.43 4.88
N SER A 161 -2.85 12.51 5.62
CA SER A 161 -1.70 13.43 5.81
C SER A 161 -1.04 13.85 4.49
N SER A 162 -1.86 14.39 3.56
CA SER A 162 -1.44 14.83 2.22
C SER A 162 -0.87 13.73 1.32
N THR A 163 -0.97 12.46 1.73
CA THR A 163 -0.50 11.30 0.99
C THR A 163 -1.68 10.47 0.48
N LEU A 164 -1.64 10.13 -0.79
CA LEU A 164 -2.58 9.24 -1.44
C LEU A 164 -1.94 7.88 -1.67
N HIS A 165 -2.74 6.83 -1.54
CA HIS A 165 -2.33 5.46 -1.70
C HIS A 165 -3.17 4.76 -2.76
N TYR A 166 -2.50 4.31 -3.81
CA TYR A 166 -3.06 3.41 -4.81
C TYR A 166 -2.50 2.01 -4.59
N ARG A 167 -3.40 1.02 -4.46
CA ARG A 167 -3.03 -0.40 -4.37
C ARG A 167 -3.63 -1.17 -5.53
N TYR A 168 -2.77 -1.92 -6.23
CA TYR A 168 -3.19 -2.91 -7.22
C TYR A 168 -2.84 -4.31 -6.72
N PRO A 169 -3.84 -5.18 -6.53
CA PRO A 169 -3.61 -6.52 -6.03
C PRO A 169 -2.92 -7.36 -7.11
N LEU A 170 -1.69 -7.80 -6.83
CA LEU A 170 -0.89 -8.67 -7.71
C LEU A 170 -0.57 -10.00 -7.05
N ARG A 171 -0.62 -10.06 -5.72
CA ARG A 171 -0.13 -11.20 -4.98
C ARG A 171 -0.89 -12.48 -5.34
N THR A 172 -0.16 -13.47 -5.84
CA THR A 172 -0.67 -14.84 -6.05
C THR A 172 -0.02 -15.76 -5.01
N THR A 173 -0.84 -16.51 -4.26
CA THR A 173 -0.37 -17.49 -3.29
C THR A 173 -0.89 -18.86 -3.65
N GLY A 174 -0.05 -19.89 -3.47
CA GLY A 174 -0.38 -21.30 -3.66
C GLY A 174 0.66 -22.05 -4.49
N PRO A 175 0.65 -23.39 -4.47
CA PRO A 175 1.63 -24.24 -5.13
C PRO A 175 1.65 -24.12 -6.67
N GLN A 176 0.70 -23.40 -7.26
CA GLN A 176 0.62 -23.10 -8.68
C GLN A 176 0.67 -21.58 -8.93
N ALA A 177 1.59 -20.87 -8.24
CA ALA A 177 1.88 -19.48 -8.56
C ALA A 177 2.18 -19.39 -10.08
N GLN A 178 1.26 -18.77 -10.84
CA GLN A 178 1.48 -18.57 -12.26
C GLN A 178 2.59 -17.51 -12.39
N THR A 179 3.65 -17.88 -13.10
CA THR A 179 4.63 -16.90 -13.55
C THR A 179 4.04 -16.19 -14.76
N LEU A 180 3.90 -14.88 -14.70
CA LEU A 180 3.55 -14.08 -15.87
C LEU A 180 4.76 -14.03 -16.81
N GLU A 181 4.54 -14.24 -18.10
CA GLU A 181 5.61 -14.07 -19.09
C GLU A 181 6.00 -12.59 -19.21
N ASP A 182 5.00 -11.70 -19.12
CA ASP A 182 5.17 -10.26 -19.26
C ASP A 182 4.15 -9.51 -18.39
N PHE A 183 4.66 -8.63 -17.50
CA PHE A 183 3.85 -7.74 -16.69
C PHE A 183 4.27 -6.30 -16.88
N THR A 184 3.30 -5.42 -17.17
CA THR A 184 3.53 -3.99 -17.25
C THR A 184 2.47 -3.23 -16.46
N LEU A 185 2.90 -2.23 -15.69
CA LEU A 185 2.02 -1.28 -15.04
C LEU A 185 2.46 0.14 -15.39
N ARG A 186 1.50 0.95 -15.83
CA ARG A 186 1.69 2.38 -16.06
C ARG A 186 0.60 3.16 -15.35
N ALA A 187 1.00 4.06 -14.44
CA ALA A 187 0.08 4.95 -13.75
C ALA A 187 0.40 6.40 -14.10
N THR A 188 -0.60 7.16 -14.58
CA THR A 188 -0.51 8.60 -14.81
C THR A 188 -1.34 9.32 -13.77
N ILE A 189 -0.70 10.19 -13.00
CA ILE A 189 -1.30 10.94 -11.91
C ILE A 189 -1.46 12.39 -12.36
N HIS A 190 -2.69 12.89 -12.30
CA HIS A 190 -3.05 14.28 -12.52
C HIS A 190 -3.57 14.88 -11.21
N SER A 191 -2.99 15.99 -10.78
CA SER A 191 -3.38 16.68 -9.55
C SER A 191 -3.48 18.18 -9.78
N ARG A 192 -4.44 18.84 -9.11
CA ARG A 192 -4.51 20.30 -9.05
C ARG A 192 -3.45 20.89 -8.15
N LEU A 193 -3.02 20.13 -7.15
CA LEU A 193 -1.93 20.49 -6.25
C LEU A 193 -0.61 19.95 -6.77
N PRO A 194 0.51 20.63 -6.52
CA PRO A 194 1.83 20.10 -6.87
C PRO A 194 2.10 18.72 -6.23
N ILE A 195 2.54 17.77 -7.04
CA ILE A 195 2.93 16.43 -6.60
C ILE A 195 4.37 16.50 -6.09
N ARG A 196 4.58 16.34 -4.78
CA ARG A 196 5.88 16.51 -4.14
C ARG A 196 6.73 15.25 -4.23
N SER A 197 6.18 14.11 -3.85
CA SER A 197 6.88 12.83 -3.90
C SER A 197 6.01 11.75 -4.53
N VAL A 198 6.66 10.77 -5.14
CA VAL A 198 6.03 9.55 -5.66
C VAL A 198 6.99 8.40 -5.41
N TYR A 199 6.52 7.34 -4.77
CA TYR A 199 7.34 6.16 -4.50
C TYR A 199 6.49 4.90 -4.36
N SER A 200 7.10 3.76 -4.60
CA SER A 200 6.53 2.45 -4.30
C SER A 200 7.44 1.73 -3.30
N PRO A 201 6.92 1.29 -2.14
CA PRO A 201 7.70 0.50 -1.19
C PRO A 201 7.83 -0.97 -1.63
N THR A 202 7.01 -1.41 -2.58
CA THR A 202 6.90 -2.83 -2.97
C THR A 202 7.65 -3.13 -4.27
N HIS A 203 7.73 -2.17 -5.20
CA HIS A 203 8.31 -2.37 -6.53
C HIS A 203 9.22 -1.19 -6.89
N ARG A 204 10.29 -1.48 -7.61
CA ARG A 204 11.14 -0.43 -8.17
C ARG A 204 10.43 0.18 -9.38
N VAL A 205 10.09 1.45 -9.29
CA VAL A 205 9.36 2.16 -10.33
C VAL A 205 10.20 3.25 -10.99
N ASP A 206 9.99 3.46 -12.28
CA ASP A 206 10.50 4.61 -13.01
C ASP A 206 9.46 5.73 -13.00
N THR A 207 9.90 6.97 -12.81
CA THR A 207 9.02 8.13 -12.74
C THR A 207 9.41 9.20 -13.75
N THR A 208 8.42 9.68 -14.49
CA THR A 208 8.58 10.81 -15.43
C THR A 208 7.61 11.92 -15.06
N ARG A 209 8.13 13.14 -14.87
CA ARG A 209 7.33 14.31 -14.51
C ARG A 209 7.05 15.20 -15.71
N ARG A 210 5.82 15.71 -15.82
CA ARG A 210 5.44 16.81 -16.70
C ARG A 210 4.96 17.99 -15.88
N GLY A 211 5.90 18.86 -15.51
CA GLY A 211 5.66 19.91 -14.54
C GLY A 211 5.51 19.34 -13.11
N ASP A 212 4.88 20.11 -12.24
CA ASP A 212 4.70 19.77 -10.83
C ASP A 212 3.39 19.03 -10.52
N ARG A 213 2.46 18.95 -11.49
CA ARG A 213 1.08 18.44 -11.30
C ARG A 213 0.76 17.16 -12.08
N GLN A 214 1.73 16.67 -12.85
CA GLN A 214 1.57 15.41 -13.59
C GLN A 214 2.81 14.55 -13.46
N VAL A 215 2.59 13.30 -13.07
CA VAL A 215 3.65 12.28 -12.96
C VAL A 215 3.16 10.99 -13.60
N THR A 216 4.01 10.39 -14.42
CA THR A 216 3.80 9.03 -14.95
C THR A 216 4.77 8.09 -14.24
N VAL A 217 4.25 7.00 -13.73
CA VAL A 217 4.98 5.92 -13.06
C VAL A 217 4.93 4.69 -13.94
N GLY A 218 6.07 4.07 -14.17
CA GLY A 218 6.21 2.84 -14.96
C GLY A 218 6.85 1.72 -14.13
N PHE A 219 6.33 0.51 -14.31
CA PHE A 219 6.92 -0.73 -13.79
C PHE A 219 6.75 -1.83 -14.84
N GLU A 220 7.84 -2.51 -15.16
CA GLU A 220 7.86 -3.60 -16.12
C GLU A 220 8.73 -4.74 -15.59
N GLU A 221 8.24 -5.96 -15.68
CA GLU A 221 8.96 -7.14 -15.25
C GLU A 221 8.62 -8.34 -16.15
N GLY A 222 9.64 -8.85 -16.84
CA GLY A 222 9.56 -10.13 -17.55
C GLY A 222 9.71 -11.31 -16.59
N ARG A 223 8.83 -12.30 -16.65
CA ARG A 223 8.73 -13.44 -15.72
C ARG A 223 8.48 -13.00 -14.27
N ALA A 224 7.52 -12.11 -14.10
CA ALA A 224 7.15 -11.56 -12.80
C ALA A 224 6.74 -12.65 -11.81
N ALA A 225 7.43 -12.69 -10.68
CA ALA A 225 6.98 -13.44 -9.50
C ALA A 225 5.95 -12.57 -8.77
N LEU A 226 4.68 -12.95 -8.84
CA LEU A 226 3.58 -12.21 -8.21
C LEU A 226 3.51 -12.53 -6.71
N ASP A 227 4.51 -12.11 -5.95
CA ASP A 227 4.67 -12.41 -4.53
C ASP A 227 4.11 -11.33 -3.60
N ARG A 228 3.85 -10.13 -4.15
CA ARG A 228 3.37 -8.96 -3.39
C ARG A 228 2.48 -8.06 -4.23
N ASP A 229 1.60 -7.31 -3.56
CA ASP A 229 0.76 -6.29 -4.19
C ASP A 229 1.60 -5.09 -4.64
N PHE A 230 1.14 -4.39 -5.67
CA PHE A 230 1.74 -3.13 -6.08
C PHE A 230 1.12 -1.99 -5.27
N ASP A 231 1.94 -1.35 -4.46
CA ASP A 231 1.57 -0.17 -3.67
C ASP A 231 2.28 1.07 -4.23
N LEU A 232 1.52 2.11 -4.53
CA LEU A 232 2.02 3.39 -4.99
C LEU A 232 1.54 4.50 -4.06
N PHE A 233 2.48 5.24 -3.48
CA PHE A 233 2.22 6.40 -2.65
C PHE A 233 2.66 7.66 -3.36
N TYR A 234 1.84 8.70 -3.28
CA TYR A 234 2.24 10.02 -3.72
C TYR A 234 1.71 11.10 -2.79
N THR A 235 2.51 12.15 -2.59
CA THR A 235 2.19 13.27 -1.71
C THR A 235 1.89 14.50 -2.56
N VAL A 236 0.81 15.19 -2.24
CA VAL A 236 0.45 16.45 -2.89
C VAL A 236 0.75 17.63 -1.97
N ALA A 237 1.15 18.77 -2.55
CA ALA A 237 1.37 19.98 -1.77
C ALA A 237 0.02 20.56 -1.32
N ASP A 238 0.00 21.03 -0.07
CA ASP A 238 -1.18 21.66 0.50
C ASP A 238 -1.16 23.19 0.43
N GLY A 239 -2.35 23.76 0.16
CA GLY A 239 -2.73 25.06 0.67
C GLY A 239 -3.38 24.90 2.06
N ASP A 240 -3.95 25.98 2.62
CA ASP A 240 -4.54 25.97 3.99
C ASP A 240 -5.73 25.01 4.14
N VAL A 241 -6.49 24.76 3.07
CA VAL A 241 -7.51 23.72 2.97
C VAL A 241 -7.48 23.13 1.57
N GLY A 242 -7.20 21.84 1.46
CA GLY A 242 -7.36 21.10 0.21
C GLY A 242 -8.86 20.90 -0.07
N LEU A 243 -9.39 21.54 -1.11
CA LEU A 243 -10.75 21.33 -1.58
C LEU A 243 -10.70 20.79 -3.01
N SER A 244 -11.26 19.61 -3.21
CA SER A 244 -11.44 19.01 -4.54
C SER A 244 -12.92 18.77 -4.80
N VAL A 245 -13.39 19.19 -5.98
CA VAL A 245 -14.78 18.99 -6.42
C VAL A 245 -14.74 18.34 -7.79
N LEU A 246 -15.30 17.14 -7.88
CA LEU A 246 -15.55 16.44 -9.14
C LEU A 246 -17.01 16.62 -9.51
N THR A 247 -17.28 17.01 -10.74
CA THR A 247 -18.65 17.19 -11.24
C THR A 247 -18.89 16.26 -12.43
N HIS A 248 -20.06 15.67 -12.48
CA HIS A 248 -20.51 14.86 -13.60
C HIS A 248 -21.97 15.16 -13.92
N ARG A 249 -22.28 15.38 -15.18
CA ARG A 249 -23.66 15.61 -15.66
C ARG A 249 -23.90 14.83 -16.94
N PRO A 250 -24.70 13.73 -16.89
CA PRO A 250 -25.17 13.08 -18.09
C PRO A 250 -26.05 14.02 -18.94
N PRO A 251 -26.05 13.89 -20.26
CA PRO A 251 -26.94 14.68 -21.12
C PRO A 251 -28.41 14.44 -20.76
N GLY A 252 -29.15 15.53 -20.42
CA GLY A 252 -30.58 15.47 -20.10
C GLY A 252 -30.94 15.05 -18.68
N GLU A 253 -29.97 14.87 -17.80
CA GLU A 253 -30.15 14.50 -16.39
C GLU A 253 -29.63 15.58 -15.44
N ASP A 254 -29.98 15.45 -14.15
CA ASP A 254 -29.40 16.28 -13.10
C ASP A 254 -27.90 15.96 -12.93
N GLY A 255 -27.12 16.97 -12.53
CA GLY A 255 -25.69 16.81 -12.28
C GLY A 255 -25.41 16.27 -10.88
N TYR A 256 -24.29 15.56 -10.76
CA TYR A 256 -23.75 15.07 -9.50
C TYR A 256 -22.41 15.76 -9.22
N PHE A 257 -22.08 15.94 -7.96
CA PHE A 257 -20.75 16.37 -7.55
C PHE A 257 -20.23 15.54 -6.38
N LEU A 258 -18.93 15.35 -6.37
CA LEU A 258 -18.19 14.79 -5.23
C LEU A 258 -17.26 15.88 -4.71
N MET A 259 -17.51 16.33 -3.47
CA MET A 259 -16.67 17.29 -2.78
C MET A 259 -15.76 16.55 -1.78
N MET A 260 -14.47 16.75 -1.90
CA MET A 260 -13.47 16.21 -0.99
C MET A 260 -12.75 17.37 -0.32
N MET A 261 -12.81 17.43 1.01
CA MET A 261 -12.10 18.41 1.84
C MET A 261 -11.00 17.71 2.61
N ALA A 262 -9.78 18.24 2.52
CA ALA A 262 -8.66 17.81 3.32
C ALA A 262 -8.15 19.01 4.13
N PRO A 263 -8.32 19.02 5.46
CA PRO A 263 -7.74 20.07 6.30
C PRO A 263 -6.23 19.97 6.22
N ARG A 264 -5.55 21.10 6.33
CA ARG A 264 -4.10 21.20 6.34
C ARG A 264 -3.52 20.45 7.54
N THR A 265 -2.50 19.64 7.30
CA THR A 265 -1.78 18.90 8.34
C THR A 265 -0.42 19.49 8.68
N GLU A 266 0.12 20.35 7.80
CA GLU A 266 1.39 21.04 8.04
C GLU A 266 1.13 22.51 8.39
N LEU A 267 1.73 22.97 9.48
CA LEU A 267 1.69 24.37 9.92
C LEU A 267 2.79 25.13 9.19
N THR A 268 2.53 26.40 8.82
CA THR A 268 3.61 27.29 8.37
C THR A 268 4.52 27.63 9.53
N GLU A 269 5.76 28.05 9.25
CA GLU A 269 6.72 28.50 10.28
C GLU A 269 6.11 29.54 11.23
N ARG A 270 5.18 30.38 10.77
CA ARG A 270 4.48 31.39 11.59
C ARG A 270 3.40 30.83 12.53
N GLU A 271 2.96 29.60 12.30
CA GLU A 271 1.92 28.92 13.09
C GLU A 271 2.54 27.87 14.01
N ILE A 272 3.85 27.63 13.90
CA ILE A 272 4.58 26.75 14.79
C ILE A 272 4.75 27.51 16.12
N VAL A 273 4.03 27.10 17.14
CA VAL A 273 4.25 27.56 18.51
C VAL A 273 5.59 27.00 18.97
N GLY A 274 6.47 27.87 19.45
CA GLY A 274 7.75 27.46 20.05
C GLY A 274 7.52 26.38 21.12
N LYS A 275 8.31 25.33 21.07
CA LYS A 275 8.24 24.19 22.00
C LYS A 275 9.30 24.36 23.06
N ASP A 276 9.03 23.84 24.26
CA ASP A 276 10.06 23.61 25.27
C ASP A 276 10.44 22.13 25.27
N ILE A 277 11.69 21.83 24.90
CA ILE A 277 12.16 20.47 24.63
C ILE A 277 13.27 20.11 25.60
N LEU A 278 13.04 19.11 26.43
CA LEU A 278 14.07 18.56 27.32
C LEU A 278 14.60 17.24 26.72
N PHE A 279 15.87 17.23 26.36
CA PHE A 279 16.57 16.01 25.96
C PHE A 279 17.16 15.34 27.18
N VAL A 280 16.68 14.16 27.54
CA VAL A 280 17.19 13.38 28.69
C VAL A 280 17.91 12.15 28.13
N VAL A 281 19.20 12.01 28.46
CA VAL A 281 20.10 11.03 27.83
C VAL A 281 20.75 10.14 28.88
N ASP A 282 20.59 8.84 28.71
CA ASP A 282 21.34 7.85 29.47
C ASP A 282 22.79 7.80 29.00
N THR A 283 23.73 8.04 29.94
CA THR A 283 25.17 7.91 29.73
C THR A 283 25.79 6.88 30.65
N SER A 284 24.99 5.90 31.13
CA SER A 284 25.48 4.79 31.96
C SER A 284 26.47 3.90 31.21
N GLY A 285 27.22 3.06 31.95
CA GLY A 285 28.22 2.15 31.36
C GLY A 285 27.69 1.20 30.29
N SER A 286 26.40 0.85 30.32
CA SER A 286 25.73 0.02 29.30
C SER A 286 25.57 0.69 27.95
N MET A 287 25.77 2.03 27.89
CA MET A 287 25.73 2.82 26.65
C MET A 287 27.09 2.88 25.94
N ALA A 288 28.14 2.24 26.45
CA ALA A 288 29.47 2.28 25.86
C ALA A 288 29.53 1.79 24.41
N GLY A 289 30.46 2.38 23.62
CA GLY A 289 30.69 2.02 22.22
C GLY A 289 29.69 2.65 21.26
N GLU A 290 29.22 1.86 20.30
CA GLU A 290 28.35 2.32 19.20
C GLU A 290 27.04 2.96 19.68
N LYS A 291 26.48 2.51 20.79
CA LYS A 291 25.23 3.07 21.34
C LYS A 291 25.39 4.55 21.70
N MET A 292 26.48 4.91 22.37
CA MET A 292 26.76 6.30 22.74
C MET A 292 27.03 7.15 21.51
N GLU A 293 27.70 6.61 20.50
CA GLU A 293 27.94 7.34 19.26
C GLU A 293 26.62 7.60 18.50
N HIS A 294 25.74 6.61 18.39
CA HIS A 294 24.42 6.79 17.80
C HIS A 294 23.56 7.81 18.56
N ALA A 295 23.60 7.76 19.91
CA ALA A 295 22.88 8.73 20.74
C ALA A 295 23.40 10.16 20.49
N ARG A 296 24.73 10.37 20.44
CA ARG A 296 25.33 11.66 20.11
C ARG A 296 24.92 12.15 18.73
N GLN A 297 24.96 11.28 17.70
CA GLN A 297 24.57 11.63 16.33
C GLN A 297 23.09 12.04 16.25
N ALA A 298 22.20 11.29 16.91
CA ALA A 298 20.77 11.60 16.95
C ALA A 298 20.53 12.96 17.65
N LEU A 299 21.13 13.18 18.80
CA LEU A 299 20.99 14.45 19.54
C LEU A 299 21.50 15.64 18.75
N ARG A 300 22.65 15.53 18.07
CA ARG A 300 23.18 16.59 17.20
C ARG A 300 22.15 16.92 16.12
N ALA A 301 21.65 15.91 15.40
CA ALA A 301 20.67 16.12 14.34
C ALA A 301 19.38 16.79 14.86
N TRP A 302 18.96 16.49 16.08
CA TRP A 302 17.78 17.11 16.67
C TRP A 302 18.03 18.55 17.11
N VAL A 303 19.17 18.84 17.78
CA VAL A 303 19.53 20.20 18.18
C VAL A 303 19.71 21.13 16.97
N GLU A 304 20.27 20.63 15.87
CA GLU A 304 20.41 21.38 14.63
C GLU A 304 19.06 21.71 13.95
N ARG A 305 18.03 20.87 14.15
CA ARG A 305 16.69 21.01 13.57
C ARG A 305 15.67 21.76 14.46
N LEU A 306 16.06 22.22 15.65
CA LEU A 306 15.18 23.03 16.48
C LEU A 306 14.73 24.29 15.73
N ASN A 307 13.49 24.73 15.94
CA ASN A 307 13.05 26.01 15.39
C ASN A 307 13.67 27.18 16.16
N PRO A 308 13.80 28.36 15.56
CA PRO A 308 14.34 29.54 16.26
C PRO A 308 13.56 29.92 17.53
N ASP A 309 12.23 29.66 17.53
CA ASP A 309 11.32 30.01 18.64
C ASP A 309 11.21 28.88 19.69
N ASP A 310 11.90 27.75 19.49
CA ASP A 310 11.96 26.68 20.49
C ASP A 310 12.86 27.08 21.65
N THR A 311 12.53 26.58 22.84
CA THR A 311 13.42 26.53 24.00
C THR A 311 13.82 25.09 24.27
N PHE A 312 15.00 24.85 24.77
CA PHE A 312 15.47 23.49 25.01
C PHE A 312 16.54 23.43 26.09
N ASN A 313 16.65 22.22 26.65
CA ASN A 313 17.80 21.87 27.51
C ASN A 313 18.23 20.43 27.19
N VAL A 314 19.48 20.13 27.56
CA VAL A 314 20.04 18.77 27.43
C VAL A 314 20.52 18.34 28.81
N LEU A 315 20.01 17.21 29.27
CA LEU A 315 20.35 16.59 30.54
C LEU A 315 20.91 15.19 30.25
N ARG A 316 22.02 14.87 30.90
CA ARG A 316 22.58 13.51 30.91
C ARG A 316 22.49 12.92 32.32
N PHE A 317 22.32 11.62 32.40
CA PHE A 317 22.38 10.93 33.66
C PHE A 317 23.15 9.60 33.55
N SER A 318 23.87 9.31 34.65
CA SER A 318 24.53 8.03 34.89
C SER A 318 24.41 7.71 36.39
N THR A 319 25.45 7.72 37.18
CA THR A 319 25.39 7.76 38.65
C THR A 319 24.87 9.11 39.14
N ASP A 320 25.25 10.18 38.47
CA ASP A 320 24.86 11.57 38.72
C ASP A 320 24.08 12.14 37.55
N VAL A 321 23.36 13.22 37.80
CA VAL A 321 22.58 13.97 36.80
C VAL A 321 23.27 15.29 36.53
N GLU A 322 23.49 15.59 35.25
CA GLU A 322 24.10 16.85 34.82
C GLU A 322 23.26 17.49 33.71
N SER A 323 22.94 18.75 33.89
CA SER A 323 22.21 19.56 32.91
C SER A 323 23.12 20.56 32.23
N MET A 324 22.93 20.80 30.94
CA MET A 324 23.64 21.82 30.18
C MET A 324 23.41 23.22 30.76
N ALA A 325 22.22 23.49 31.28
CA ALA A 325 21.81 24.75 31.90
C ALA A 325 20.78 24.49 33.01
N GLU A 326 20.60 25.43 33.94
CA GLU A 326 19.64 25.35 35.04
C GLU A 326 18.18 25.42 34.52
N THR A 327 17.95 26.10 33.41
CA THR A 327 16.64 26.26 32.76
C THR A 327 16.78 26.09 31.27
N SER A 328 15.63 25.85 30.58
CA SER A 328 15.58 25.79 29.13
C SER A 328 16.13 27.11 28.49
N LEU A 329 16.93 26.98 27.48
CA LEU A 329 17.53 28.08 26.71
C LEU A 329 16.85 28.19 25.34
N SER A 330 16.76 29.42 24.79
CA SER A 330 16.31 29.63 23.41
C SER A 330 17.22 28.90 22.41
N ALA A 331 16.64 28.38 21.33
CA ALA A 331 17.37 27.66 20.28
C ALA A 331 18.21 28.58 19.37
N SER A 332 18.88 29.54 19.95
CA SER A 332 19.81 30.42 19.25
C SER A 332 21.07 29.70 18.75
N PRO A 333 21.75 30.20 17.71
CA PRO A 333 23.01 29.59 17.22
C PRO A 333 24.04 29.37 18.31
N ALA A 334 24.15 30.31 19.26
CA ALA A 334 25.10 30.22 20.39
C ALA A 334 24.75 29.08 21.34
N ASN A 335 23.46 28.95 21.68
CA ASN A 335 22.98 27.90 22.58
C ASN A 335 23.02 26.50 21.91
N ARG A 336 22.72 26.41 20.62
CA ARG A 336 22.95 25.18 19.86
C ARG A 336 24.39 24.74 19.85
N ALA A 337 25.31 25.68 19.59
CA ALA A 337 26.76 25.41 19.68
C ALA A 337 27.20 24.96 21.08
N ARG A 338 26.60 25.52 22.15
CA ARG A 338 26.82 25.09 23.53
C ARG A 338 26.34 23.64 23.74
N ALA A 339 25.14 23.32 23.27
CA ALA A 339 24.58 21.96 23.35
C ALA A 339 25.43 20.93 22.59
N LEU A 340 25.90 21.26 21.39
CA LEU A 340 26.77 20.38 20.63
C LEU A 340 28.11 20.11 21.33
N ARG A 341 28.70 21.10 22.00
CA ARG A 341 29.88 20.86 22.84
C ARG A 341 29.58 19.97 24.04
N PHE A 342 28.45 20.18 24.72
CA PHE A 342 28.01 19.35 25.85
C PHE A 342 27.74 17.91 25.42
N ILE A 343 27.02 17.69 24.32
CA ILE A 343 26.75 16.36 23.74
C ILE A 343 28.06 15.64 23.36
N ASN A 344 29.03 16.38 22.84
CA ASN A 344 30.33 15.81 22.47
C ASN A 344 31.17 15.36 23.69
N SER A 345 30.93 15.91 24.88
CA SER A 345 31.59 15.51 26.12
C SER A 345 30.99 14.26 26.78
N PHE A 346 29.93 13.65 26.22
CA PHE A 346 29.32 12.48 26.82
C PHE A 346 30.23 11.26 26.72
N ASP A 347 30.52 10.68 27.86
CA ASP A 347 31.22 9.40 27.99
C ASP A 347 30.33 8.41 28.75
N ALA A 348 30.30 7.17 28.28
CA ALA A 348 29.50 6.11 28.90
C ALA A 348 30.22 5.55 30.11
N SER A 349 29.73 5.88 31.33
CA SER A 349 30.30 5.39 32.58
C SER A 349 29.28 5.41 33.73
N GLY A 350 29.53 4.63 34.77
CA GLY A 350 28.73 4.65 36.01
C GLY A 350 27.43 3.87 35.93
N GLY A 351 26.57 4.13 36.90
CA GLY A 351 25.26 3.50 37.09
C GLY A 351 24.14 4.19 36.29
N THR A 352 22.87 3.87 36.61
CA THR A 352 21.67 4.39 35.90
C THR A 352 20.71 5.01 36.93
N ALA A 353 20.93 6.28 37.28
CA ALA A 353 20.08 7.02 38.21
C ALA A 353 18.93 7.75 37.47
N ILE A 354 17.96 6.99 36.93
CA ILE A 354 16.87 7.54 36.12
C ILE A 354 15.86 8.37 36.95
N ALA A 355 15.57 7.96 38.18
CA ALA A 355 14.59 8.67 39.01
C ALA A 355 15.01 10.12 39.33
N PRO A 356 16.26 10.41 39.72
CA PRO A 356 16.74 11.80 39.90
C PRO A 356 16.77 12.60 38.58
N ALA A 357 16.87 11.94 37.42
CA ALA A 357 16.87 12.63 36.15
C ALA A 357 15.48 13.09 35.68
N LEU A 358 14.42 12.50 36.25
CA LEU A 358 13.03 12.80 35.92
C LEU A 358 12.30 13.57 37.04
N SER A 359 12.94 13.88 38.16
CA SER A 359 12.43 14.69 39.26
C SER A 359 12.89 16.14 39.12
#